data_29aaeaac6f611c58777160bdc20d70e0
#
_entry.id   29aaeaac6f611c58777160bdc20d70e0
#
_cell.length_a   1.000
_cell.length_b   1.000
_cell.length_c   1.000
_cell.angle_alpha   90.00
_cell.angle_beta   90.00
_cell.angle_gamma   90.00
#
_symmetry.space_group_name_H-M   'P 1'
#
loop_
_entity.id
_entity.type
_entity.pdbx_description
1 polymer ?
#
loop_
_entity_poly.entity_id
_entity_poly.type
_entity_poly.pdbx_seq_one_letter_code
_entity_poly.pdbx_strand_id
1 'polypeptide(L)'
;MSDGGLLQKAIEQQSAGSEETVLVADVGSSDSKGFFSGPIGIGAGLAALALVSSFIVSRPSIQSDYAFLGLVPILIFGISFYLIWNAVGKKQTAAIAVVYLLLAASPYLVMSLSSGEITVTDSELSDDSSTITLTIRESGAIMGSSVDSADVSITYDGTEIYSESMAFSINREDGFGKYGEITLTIAEWYQGNAADNAEYVVTVDVGESSDSMLLQSRHLQRTVEDVKGETSGAMGYGNDCESSKDSCIIGVALKSWSGLDALGDNPPGPMPYADYTVQAKMYYGSSVVISYPLVTVVNGVAEWDSGNGEFGGGSALVAEDGSELPLPGSVESFELNTKYVPIDDWSVSDYGCYHFTVETTQNSPWSDGSTITHTSYYEFTEEVDGGTGDDPGEPTSESWTKVSSC
;
A
#
# COMPACT_ATOMS: atom_id res chain seq x y z
N MET A 1 -26.83 -3.11 -24.41
CA MET A 1 -27.25 -1.85 -25.05
C MET A 1 -26.42 -0.80 -24.32
N SER A 2 -25.28 -0.52 -24.80
CA SER A 2 -24.83 0.38 -25.84
C SER A 2 -24.44 1.73 -25.25
N ASP A 3 -23.15 1.87 -24.86
CA ASP A 3 -22.55 3.17 -24.59
C ASP A 3 -21.29 3.38 -25.45
N GLY A 4 -21.55 3.62 -26.75
CA GLY A 4 -20.53 4.05 -27.72
C GLY A 4 -20.55 5.54 -28.02
N GLY A 5 -21.19 6.37 -27.16
CA GLY A 5 -21.54 7.75 -27.52
C GLY A 5 -20.50 8.83 -27.17
N LEU A 6 -19.55 8.56 -26.27
CA LEU A 6 -18.62 9.61 -25.78
C LEU A 6 -17.35 9.73 -26.63
N LEU A 7 -16.86 8.64 -27.20
CA LEU A 7 -15.67 8.65 -28.07
C LEU A 7 -15.94 9.30 -29.43
N GLN A 8 -17.17 9.15 -29.97
CA GLN A 8 -17.56 9.74 -31.23
C GLN A 8 -17.75 11.26 -31.12
N LYS A 9 -18.22 11.78 -29.98
CA LYS A 9 -18.33 13.22 -29.73
C LYS A 9 -16.96 13.91 -29.54
N ALA A 10 -15.96 13.21 -29.01
CA ALA A 10 -14.62 13.75 -28.87
C ALA A 10 -13.90 13.89 -30.22
N ILE A 11 -14.17 13.00 -31.17
CA ILE A 11 -13.58 13.05 -32.51
C ILE A 11 -14.24 14.15 -33.37
N GLU A 12 -15.53 14.39 -33.23
CA GLU A 12 -16.22 15.50 -33.93
C GLU A 12 -15.84 16.89 -33.42
N GLN A 13 -15.47 17.04 -32.14
CA GLN A 13 -15.01 18.33 -31.60
C GLN A 13 -13.58 18.68 -32.00
N GLN A 14 -12.75 17.70 -32.37
CA GLN A 14 -11.40 17.92 -32.82
C GLN A 14 -11.28 18.30 -34.31
N SER A 15 -12.33 18.04 -35.11
CA SER A 15 -12.37 18.36 -36.54
C SER A 15 -13.00 19.73 -36.87
N ALA A 16 -13.56 20.44 -35.89
CA ALA A 16 -14.30 21.71 -36.13
C ALA A 16 -13.51 22.98 -35.73
N GLY A 17 -12.21 22.87 -35.41
CA GLY A 17 -11.43 23.98 -34.84
C GLY A 17 -10.09 24.29 -35.50
N SER A 18 -9.93 24.15 -36.81
CA SER A 18 -8.73 24.68 -37.49
C SER A 18 -9.06 25.20 -38.88
N GLU A 19 -9.73 26.34 -38.94
CA GLU A 19 -9.55 27.24 -40.07
C GLU A 19 -8.34 28.14 -39.78
N GLU A 20 -7.17 27.64 -40.13
CA GLU A 20 -5.94 28.40 -40.18
C GLU A 20 -6.01 29.29 -41.43
N THR A 21 -6.26 30.58 -41.22
CA THR A 21 -6.12 31.62 -42.25
C THR A 21 -4.64 31.70 -42.63
N VAL A 22 -4.27 30.96 -43.65
CA VAL A 22 -2.99 31.14 -44.35
C VAL A 22 -3.05 32.47 -45.08
N LEU A 23 -2.34 33.48 -44.56
CA LEU A 23 -2.00 34.71 -45.31
C LEU A 23 -1.03 34.28 -46.43
N VAL A 24 -1.56 34.00 -47.59
CA VAL A 24 -0.78 33.87 -48.82
C VAL A 24 -0.33 35.27 -49.25
N ALA A 25 0.90 35.61 -48.90
CA ALA A 25 1.56 36.75 -49.55
C ALA A 25 1.85 36.37 -51.00
N ASP A 26 1.20 37.11 -51.92
CA ASP A 26 1.40 37.02 -53.34
C ASP A 26 2.86 37.44 -53.67
N VAL A 27 3.77 36.46 -53.82
CA VAL A 27 5.13 36.67 -54.30
C VAL A 27 5.15 36.31 -55.76
N GLY A 28 5.23 37.37 -56.59
CA GLY A 28 5.36 37.26 -58.03
C GLY A 28 6.36 36.23 -58.53
N SER A 29 5.94 35.51 -59.52
CA SER A 29 6.72 34.48 -60.24
C SER A 29 8.02 35.03 -60.75
N SER A 30 9.14 34.64 -60.14
CA SER A 30 10.47 34.66 -60.72
C SER A 30 11.19 33.35 -60.42
N ASP A 31 11.53 32.66 -61.50
CA ASP A 31 12.47 31.53 -61.66
C ASP A 31 12.80 30.68 -60.41
N SER A 32 12.22 29.49 -60.36
CA SER A 32 12.50 28.46 -59.38
C SER A 32 13.91 27.85 -59.57
N LYS A 33 14.93 28.56 -59.15
CA LYS A 33 16.16 27.94 -58.68
C LYS A 33 16.00 27.65 -57.20
N GLY A 34 15.93 26.36 -56.82
CA GLY A 34 15.56 25.89 -55.50
C GLY A 34 16.11 26.70 -54.33
N PHE A 35 15.23 27.27 -53.53
CA PHE A 35 15.52 28.03 -52.34
C PHE A 35 16.48 27.33 -51.36
N PHE A 36 16.65 26.01 -51.51
CA PHE A 36 17.54 25.17 -50.71
C PHE A 36 18.94 24.91 -51.26
N SER A 37 19.29 25.44 -52.45
CA SER A 37 20.57 25.13 -53.10
C SER A 37 21.68 26.18 -52.90
N GLY A 38 21.41 27.24 -52.17
CA GLY A 38 22.40 28.31 -51.88
C GLY A 38 22.87 28.28 -50.41
N PRO A 39 23.97 28.94 -50.07
CA PRO A 39 24.52 28.99 -48.71
C PRO A 39 23.51 29.55 -47.69
N ILE A 40 22.50 30.35 -48.09
CA ILE A 40 21.44 30.83 -47.26
C ILE A 40 20.45 29.73 -46.90
N GLY A 41 20.06 28.89 -47.85
CA GLY A 41 19.15 27.74 -47.59
C GLY A 41 19.78 26.68 -46.70
N ILE A 42 21.04 26.37 -46.91
CA ILE A 42 21.79 25.45 -46.03
C ILE A 42 21.96 26.05 -44.64
N GLY A 43 22.29 27.33 -44.53
CA GLY A 43 22.40 28.02 -43.24
C GLY A 43 21.07 28.06 -42.46
N ALA A 44 19.96 28.35 -43.13
CA ALA A 44 18.61 28.34 -42.48
C ALA A 44 18.21 26.95 -42.02
N GLY A 45 18.53 25.90 -42.83
CA GLY A 45 18.30 24.50 -42.44
C GLY A 45 19.09 24.08 -41.19
N LEU A 46 20.38 24.48 -41.13
CA LEU A 46 21.23 24.23 -39.98
C LEU A 46 20.76 24.99 -38.73
N ALA A 47 20.25 26.25 -38.89
CA ALA A 47 19.67 27.02 -37.79
C ALA A 47 18.43 26.32 -37.23
N ALA A 48 17.53 25.85 -38.10
CA ALA A 48 16.38 25.08 -37.69
C ALA A 48 16.75 23.78 -36.95
N LEU A 49 17.76 23.05 -37.46
CA LEU A 49 18.28 21.82 -36.85
C LEU A 49 18.92 22.11 -35.48
N ALA A 50 19.64 23.22 -35.32
CA ALA A 50 20.21 23.65 -34.06
C ALA A 50 19.13 24.02 -33.05
N LEU A 51 18.01 24.62 -33.46
CA LEU A 51 16.87 24.96 -32.63
C LEU A 51 16.17 23.68 -32.12
N VAL A 52 15.88 22.72 -33.00
CA VAL A 52 15.29 21.42 -32.63
C VAL A 52 16.21 20.66 -31.68
N SER A 53 17.52 20.61 -31.98
CA SER A 53 18.48 19.97 -31.08
C SER A 53 18.59 20.64 -29.72
N SER A 54 18.45 21.97 -29.64
CA SER A 54 18.39 22.73 -28.37
C SER A 54 17.19 22.28 -27.52
N PHE A 55 16.00 22.14 -28.14
CA PHE A 55 14.80 21.64 -27.43
C PHE A 55 14.91 20.18 -26.98
N ILE A 56 15.58 19.35 -27.76
CA ILE A 56 15.80 17.93 -27.39
C ILE A 56 16.78 17.85 -26.21
N VAL A 57 17.92 18.57 -26.31
CA VAL A 57 18.97 18.54 -25.29
C VAL A 57 18.54 19.29 -24.00
N SER A 58 17.57 20.20 -24.06
CA SER A 58 17.02 20.87 -22.88
C SER A 58 16.18 19.98 -21.98
N ARG A 59 15.85 18.73 -22.38
CA ARG A 59 15.15 17.80 -21.53
C ARG A 59 15.99 17.41 -20.31
N PRO A 60 15.44 17.43 -19.09
CA PRO A 60 16.19 17.17 -17.86
C PRO A 60 16.96 15.84 -17.88
N SER A 61 16.33 14.79 -18.43
CA SER A 61 16.93 13.44 -18.55
C SER A 61 18.16 13.36 -19.47
N ILE A 62 18.27 14.26 -20.45
CA ILE A 62 19.44 14.31 -21.35
C ILE A 62 20.53 15.20 -20.77
N GLN A 63 20.14 16.25 -20.05
CA GLN A 63 21.11 17.15 -19.42
C GLN A 63 21.84 16.53 -18.24
N SER A 64 21.17 15.68 -17.42
CA SER A 64 21.81 14.99 -16.30
C SER A 64 22.89 14.01 -16.79
N ASP A 65 22.60 13.25 -17.86
CA ASP A 65 23.46 12.15 -18.29
C ASP A 65 24.53 12.58 -19.30
N TYR A 66 24.26 13.64 -20.06
CA TYR A 66 25.11 14.04 -21.19
C TYR A 66 25.26 15.55 -21.29
N ALA A 67 25.75 16.21 -20.24
CA ALA A 67 25.92 17.68 -20.20
C ALA A 67 26.71 18.24 -21.38
N PHE A 68 27.65 17.48 -21.94
CA PHE A 68 28.43 17.88 -23.10
C PHE A 68 27.61 18.00 -24.39
N LEU A 69 26.44 17.32 -24.50
CA LEU A 69 25.55 17.47 -25.64
C LEU A 69 24.97 18.87 -25.77
N GLY A 70 24.97 19.66 -24.68
CA GLY A 70 24.60 21.07 -24.69
C GLY A 70 25.45 21.93 -25.61
N LEU A 71 26.68 21.50 -25.97
CA LEU A 71 27.56 22.18 -26.92
C LEU A 71 27.15 21.94 -28.38
N VAL A 72 26.43 20.87 -28.70
CA VAL A 72 26.05 20.49 -30.05
C VAL A 72 25.19 21.54 -30.77
N PRO A 73 24.09 22.05 -30.15
CA PRO A 73 23.29 23.13 -30.74
C PRO A 73 24.13 24.38 -31.01
N ILE A 74 25.04 24.73 -30.11
CA ILE A 74 25.89 25.91 -30.19
C ILE A 74 26.84 25.78 -31.39
N LEU A 75 27.46 24.59 -31.59
CA LEU A 75 28.35 24.33 -32.72
C LEU A 75 27.60 24.37 -34.05
N ILE A 76 26.43 23.72 -34.13
CA ILE A 76 25.61 23.72 -35.36
C ILE A 76 25.17 25.17 -35.67
N PHE A 77 24.76 25.94 -34.66
CA PHE A 77 24.42 27.35 -34.86
C PHE A 77 25.61 28.20 -35.32
N GLY A 78 26.80 28.00 -34.77
CA GLY A 78 28.01 28.69 -35.19
C GLY A 78 28.33 28.50 -36.70
N ILE A 79 28.16 27.26 -37.16
CA ILE A 79 28.34 26.93 -38.59
C ILE A 79 27.24 27.59 -39.44
N SER A 80 26.00 27.53 -39.02
CA SER A 80 24.86 28.17 -39.67
C SER A 80 25.07 29.67 -39.76
N PHE A 81 25.46 30.32 -38.66
CA PHE A 81 25.72 31.75 -38.59
C PHE A 81 26.84 32.18 -39.54
N TYR A 82 27.95 31.39 -39.61
CA TYR A 82 29.05 31.67 -40.55
C TYR A 82 28.62 31.63 -42.02
N LEU A 83 27.76 30.69 -42.39
CA LEU A 83 27.23 30.57 -43.77
C LEU A 83 26.31 31.73 -44.11
N ILE A 84 25.43 32.16 -43.19
CA ILE A 84 24.48 33.26 -43.38
C ILE A 84 25.20 34.62 -43.40
N TRP A 85 26.25 34.78 -42.56
CA TRP A 85 27.02 36.01 -42.47
C TRP A 85 27.65 36.46 -43.79
N ASN A 86 28.14 35.50 -44.53
CA ASN A 86 28.75 35.79 -45.83
C ASN A 86 27.75 36.06 -46.97
N ALA A 87 26.49 35.68 -46.77
CA ALA A 87 25.45 35.79 -47.79
C ALA A 87 24.45 36.95 -47.55
N VAL A 88 24.29 37.39 -46.29
CA VAL A 88 23.32 38.41 -45.85
C VAL A 88 24.10 39.53 -45.17
N GLY A 89 23.66 40.80 -45.28
CA GLY A 89 24.37 41.95 -44.70
C GLY A 89 24.54 41.86 -43.17
N LYS A 90 25.68 42.34 -42.65
CA LYS A 90 26.09 42.24 -41.23
C LYS A 90 25.01 42.59 -40.22
N LYS A 91 24.24 43.66 -40.51
CA LYS A 91 23.14 44.13 -39.57
C LYS A 91 21.99 43.14 -39.53
N GLN A 92 21.61 42.55 -40.65
CA GLN A 92 20.50 41.56 -40.73
C GLN A 92 20.89 40.23 -40.08
N THR A 93 22.11 39.80 -40.29
CA THR A 93 22.65 38.59 -39.68
C THR A 93 22.72 38.72 -38.14
N ALA A 94 23.13 39.87 -37.62
CA ALA A 94 23.16 40.17 -36.20
C ALA A 94 21.75 40.11 -35.59
N ALA A 95 20.72 40.69 -36.25
CA ALA A 95 19.35 40.63 -35.80
C ALA A 95 18.81 39.20 -35.76
N ILE A 96 19.09 38.36 -36.80
CA ILE A 96 18.70 36.95 -36.84
C ILE A 96 19.37 36.18 -35.70
N ALA A 97 20.66 36.47 -35.42
CA ALA A 97 21.41 35.81 -34.36
C ALA A 97 20.80 36.09 -32.97
N VAL A 98 20.39 37.36 -32.71
CA VAL A 98 19.75 37.75 -31.43
C VAL A 98 18.41 37.00 -31.26
N VAL A 99 17.56 37.02 -32.30
CA VAL A 99 16.26 36.32 -32.25
C VAL A 99 16.47 34.79 -32.03
N TYR A 100 17.43 34.23 -32.75
CA TYR A 100 17.76 32.83 -32.57
C TYR A 100 18.24 32.50 -31.15
N LEU A 101 19.15 33.31 -30.58
CA LEU A 101 19.64 33.14 -29.21
C LEU A 101 18.51 33.23 -28.19
N LEU A 102 17.58 34.16 -28.37
CA LEU A 102 16.41 34.28 -27.50
C LEU A 102 15.50 33.04 -27.59
N LEU A 103 15.27 32.54 -28.80
CA LEU A 103 14.46 31.31 -28.99
C LEU A 103 15.18 30.04 -28.46
N ALA A 104 16.49 29.92 -28.70
CA ALA A 104 17.29 28.79 -28.22
C ALA A 104 17.48 28.83 -26.69
N ALA A 105 17.52 30.02 -26.09
CA ALA A 105 17.63 30.19 -24.63
C ALA A 105 16.26 30.07 -23.91
N SER A 106 15.15 30.18 -24.64
CA SER A 106 13.80 30.19 -24.03
C SER A 106 13.52 28.93 -23.20
N PRO A 107 13.86 27.69 -23.60
CA PRO A 107 13.65 26.51 -22.75
C PRO A 107 14.48 26.58 -21.45
N TYR A 108 15.71 27.07 -21.54
CA TYR A 108 16.60 27.20 -20.38
C TYR A 108 16.16 28.33 -19.44
N LEU A 109 15.63 29.42 -19.98
CA LEU A 109 15.08 30.52 -19.18
C LEU A 109 13.80 30.10 -18.46
N VAL A 110 12.92 29.35 -19.12
CA VAL A 110 11.72 28.81 -18.47
C VAL A 110 12.09 27.84 -17.36
N MET A 111 13.07 26.95 -17.59
CA MET A 111 13.54 26.01 -16.57
C MET A 111 14.28 26.69 -15.41
N SER A 112 15.01 27.78 -15.65
CA SER A 112 15.70 28.52 -14.58
C SER A 112 14.79 29.44 -13.77
N LEU A 113 13.61 29.75 -14.31
CA LEU A 113 12.56 30.51 -13.62
C LEU A 113 11.54 29.59 -12.93
N SER A 114 11.49 28.29 -13.26
CA SER A 114 10.74 27.32 -12.49
C SER A 114 11.58 26.98 -11.26
N SER A 115 11.12 27.40 -10.09
CA SER A 115 11.55 26.83 -8.82
C SER A 115 11.51 25.30 -8.95
N GLY A 116 12.51 24.59 -8.47
CA GLY A 116 12.49 23.14 -8.49
C GLY A 116 11.18 22.65 -7.88
N GLU A 117 10.45 21.82 -8.60
CA GLU A 117 9.21 21.21 -8.12
C GLU A 117 9.58 19.88 -7.46
N ILE A 118 9.11 19.67 -6.25
CA ILE A 118 9.22 18.38 -5.58
C ILE A 118 7.97 17.55 -5.83
N THR A 119 8.13 16.24 -5.81
CA THR A 119 7.03 15.28 -5.89
C THR A 119 7.35 14.13 -4.95
N VAL A 120 6.42 13.78 -4.07
CA VAL A 120 6.48 12.56 -3.27
C VAL A 120 6.06 11.41 -4.18
N THR A 121 7.00 10.55 -4.52
CA THR A 121 6.81 9.53 -5.57
C THR A 121 6.45 8.16 -5.02
N ASP A 122 6.87 7.86 -3.80
CA ASP A 122 6.66 6.55 -3.18
C ASP A 122 6.68 6.64 -1.66
N SER A 123 6.07 5.62 -1.02
CA SER A 123 6.12 5.40 0.42
C SER A 123 6.36 3.92 0.71
N GLU A 124 7.43 3.61 1.39
CA GLU A 124 7.83 2.23 1.72
C GLU A 124 7.78 2.02 3.23
N LEU A 125 7.19 0.89 3.64
CA LEU A 125 7.17 0.46 5.04
C LEU A 125 8.47 -0.29 5.36
N SER A 126 9.09 -0.01 6.51
CA SER A 126 10.27 -0.76 6.98
C SER A 126 9.94 -2.23 7.26
N ASP A 127 10.95 -3.10 7.24
CA ASP A 127 10.82 -4.54 7.52
C ASP A 127 10.18 -4.83 8.89
N ASP A 128 10.48 -3.98 9.89
CA ASP A 128 9.91 -4.07 11.23
C ASP A 128 8.57 -3.34 11.36
N SER A 129 8.07 -2.78 10.27
CA SER A 129 6.81 -2.06 10.17
C SER A 129 6.67 -0.86 11.13
N SER A 130 7.76 -0.34 11.65
CA SER A 130 7.77 0.79 12.61
C SER A 130 7.83 2.15 11.94
N THR A 131 8.39 2.23 10.73
CA THR A 131 8.61 3.49 10.01
C THR A 131 8.11 3.43 8.57
N ILE A 132 7.77 4.60 8.03
CA ILE A 132 7.47 4.80 6.61
C ILE A 132 8.55 5.71 6.03
N THR A 133 9.20 5.27 4.96
CA THR A 133 10.17 6.06 4.21
C THR A 133 9.49 6.63 2.97
N LEU A 134 9.50 7.95 2.84
CA LEU A 134 8.98 8.69 1.69
C LEU A 134 10.12 8.95 0.71
N THR A 135 9.92 8.63 -0.55
CA THR A 135 10.84 8.98 -1.64
C THR A 135 10.38 10.27 -2.31
N ILE A 136 11.23 11.28 -2.28
CA ILE A 136 10.94 12.61 -2.80
C ILE A 136 11.82 12.87 -4.01
N ARG A 137 11.21 13.23 -5.12
CA ARG A 137 11.89 13.56 -6.37
C ARG A 137 11.85 15.07 -6.62
N GLU A 138 13.02 15.65 -6.92
CA GLU A 138 13.11 17.02 -7.44
C GLU A 138 13.13 17.02 -8.97
N SER A 139 12.31 17.89 -9.59
CA SER A 139 12.28 18.14 -11.02
C SER A 139 12.48 19.63 -11.31
N GLY A 140 13.12 19.96 -12.44
CA GLY A 140 13.18 21.34 -12.97
C GLY A 140 14.36 22.21 -12.54
N ALA A 141 15.09 21.96 -11.49
CA ALA A 141 16.21 22.79 -11.06
C ALA A 141 17.48 22.54 -11.90
N ILE A 142 17.99 23.57 -12.59
CA ILE A 142 19.23 23.53 -13.38
C ILE A 142 20.47 23.55 -12.48
N MET A 143 20.39 24.22 -11.36
CA MET A 143 21.37 24.20 -10.28
C MET A 143 20.62 23.93 -9.00
N GLY A 144 20.85 22.74 -8.44
CA GLY A 144 20.22 22.36 -7.19
C GLY A 144 20.58 23.34 -6.09
N SER A 145 19.60 23.93 -5.46
CA SER A 145 19.75 24.44 -4.12
C SER A 145 20.16 23.29 -3.23
N SER A 146 21.19 23.47 -2.40
CA SER A 146 21.40 22.61 -1.23
C SER A 146 20.22 22.89 -0.30
N VAL A 147 19.19 22.05 -0.35
CA VAL A 147 18.13 22.10 0.66
C VAL A 147 18.60 21.20 1.78
N ASP A 148 18.75 21.77 2.97
CA ASP A 148 19.26 21.06 4.14
C ASP A 148 18.11 20.58 5.06
N SER A 149 16.85 20.99 4.78
CA SER A 149 15.68 20.61 5.57
C SER A 149 14.42 20.55 4.73
N ALA A 150 13.49 19.73 5.18
CA ALA A 150 12.11 19.67 4.71
C ALA A 150 11.16 19.81 5.90
N ASP A 151 10.08 20.54 5.75
CA ASP A 151 9.00 20.58 6.73
C ASP A 151 7.97 19.51 6.33
N VAL A 152 7.69 18.61 7.26
CA VAL A 152 6.77 17.50 7.05
C VAL A 152 5.57 17.68 7.96
N SER A 153 4.38 17.61 7.40
CA SER A 153 3.14 17.60 8.17
C SER A 153 2.27 16.40 7.78
N ILE A 154 1.54 15.86 8.75
CA ILE A 154 0.57 14.80 8.54
C ILE A 154 -0.78 15.27 9.01
N THR A 155 -1.78 15.11 8.16
CA THR A 155 -3.18 15.37 8.52
C THR A 155 -3.94 14.04 8.60
N TYR A 156 -4.83 13.95 9.59
CA TYR A 156 -5.80 12.89 9.74
C TYR A 156 -7.20 13.51 9.73
N ASP A 157 -8.04 13.08 8.81
CA ASP A 157 -9.38 13.65 8.57
C ASP A 157 -9.34 15.18 8.44
N GLY A 158 -8.35 15.69 7.66
CA GLY A 158 -8.15 17.12 7.43
C GLY A 158 -7.64 17.93 8.63
N THR A 159 -7.34 17.29 9.75
CA THR A 159 -6.75 17.91 10.94
C THR A 159 -5.27 17.58 11.00
N GLU A 160 -4.41 18.61 11.13
CA GLU A 160 -2.99 18.39 11.34
C GLU A 160 -2.73 17.74 12.71
N ILE A 161 -2.07 16.58 12.67
CA ILE A 161 -1.75 15.76 13.85
C ILE A 161 -0.25 15.69 14.13
N TYR A 162 0.57 16.02 13.14
CA TYR A 162 2.03 16.00 13.23
C TYR A 162 2.63 17.07 12.34
N SER A 163 3.68 17.72 12.82
CA SER A 163 4.46 18.68 12.04
C SER A 163 5.89 18.76 12.59
N GLU A 164 6.87 18.49 11.75
CA GLU A 164 8.28 18.53 12.13
C GLU A 164 9.15 19.00 10.96
N SER A 165 10.22 19.75 11.29
CA SER A 165 11.28 20.10 10.32
C SER A 165 12.39 19.07 10.41
N MET A 166 12.60 18.33 9.34
CA MET A 166 13.54 17.20 9.26
C MET A 166 14.75 17.56 8.40
N ALA A 167 15.91 16.99 8.74
CA ALA A 167 17.08 17.08 7.87
C ALA A 167 16.78 16.36 6.54
N PHE A 168 16.98 17.05 5.43
CA PHE A 168 16.70 16.54 4.10
C PHE A 168 17.81 16.88 3.14
N SER A 169 18.23 15.91 2.34
CA SER A 169 19.21 16.11 1.29
C SER A 169 18.81 15.34 0.02
N ILE A 170 19.08 15.96 -1.13
CA ILE A 170 18.80 15.33 -2.42
C ILE A 170 20.09 14.75 -2.98
N ASN A 171 20.10 13.42 -3.17
CA ASN A 171 21.21 12.72 -3.81
C ASN A 171 21.11 12.85 -5.34
N ARG A 172 22.23 13.20 -5.97
CA ARG A 172 22.32 13.44 -7.44
C ARG A 172 23.25 12.46 -8.15
N GLU A 173 23.81 11.51 -7.42
CA GLU A 173 24.88 10.65 -7.95
C GLU A 173 24.39 9.45 -8.76
N ASP A 174 23.12 9.05 -8.65
CA ASP A 174 22.59 7.84 -9.28
C ASP A 174 21.84 8.06 -10.61
N GLY A 175 22.34 8.88 -11.49
CA GLY A 175 22.14 8.84 -12.94
C GLY A 175 20.77 9.22 -13.52
N PHE A 176 19.62 8.98 -12.90
CA PHE A 176 18.31 9.16 -13.53
C PHE A 176 17.33 10.10 -12.82
N GLY A 177 17.72 10.74 -11.74
CA GLY A 177 16.88 11.67 -11.02
C GLY A 177 17.61 12.27 -9.84
N LYS A 178 16.95 13.22 -9.21
CA LYS A 178 17.37 13.80 -7.96
C LYS A 178 16.36 13.32 -6.93
N TYR A 179 16.78 12.47 -6.03
CA TYR A 179 15.94 11.86 -5.02
C TYR A 179 16.48 12.17 -3.62
N GLY A 180 15.56 12.33 -2.69
CA GLY A 180 15.82 12.38 -1.27
C GLY A 180 14.83 11.50 -0.54
N GLU A 181 15.16 11.09 0.67
CA GLU A 181 14.33 10.23 1.49
C GLU A 181 14.06 10.90 2.84
N ILE A 182 12.84 10.71 3.34
CA ILE A 182 12.40 11.12 4.67
C ILE A 182 11.78 9.91 5.34
N THR A 183 12.23 9.59 6.55
CA THR A 183 11.70 8.48 7.34
C THR A 183 10.89 9.00 8.51
N LEU A 184 9.65 8.51 8.64
CA LEU A 184 8.67 8.89 9.64
C LEU A 184 8.38 7.70 10.56
N THR A 185 8.48 7.89 11.87
CA THR A 185 8.12 6.88 12.87
C THR A 185 6.60 6.87 13.06
N ILE A 186 5.92 5.78 12.72
CA ILE A 186 4.45 5.69 12.75
C ILE A 186 3.90 5.98 14.15
N ALA A 187 4.57 5.48 15.19
CA ALA A 187 4.13 5.64 16.58
C ALA A 187 4.04 7.10 17.07
N GLU A 188 4.74 8.05 16.41
CA GLU A 188 4.78 9.46 16.82
C GLU A 188 3.51 10.22 16.42
N TRP A 189 2.81 9.77 15.37
CA TRP A 189 1.67 10.49 14.82
C TRP A 189 0.41 9.62 14.63
N TYR A 190 0.49 8.32 14.91
CA TYR A 190 -0.64 7.40 14.76
C TYR A 190 -1.82 7.79 15.69
N GLN A 191 -3.03 7.87 15.12
CA GLN A 191 -4.27 8.26 15.82
C GLN A 191 -5.33 7.16 15.82
N GLY A 192 -4.96 5.93 15.47
CA GLY A 192 -5.87 4.81 15.26
C GLY A 192 -6.09 4.51 13.79
N ASN A 193 -6.88 3.47 13.49
CA ASN A 193 -7.19 3.09 12.12
C ASN A 193 -7.92 4.24 11.42
N ALA A 194 -7.60 4.46 10.15
CA ALA A 194 -8.38 5.38 9.34
C ALA A 194 -9.81 4.84 9.19
N ALA A 195 -10.81 5.62 9.57
CA ALA A 195 -12.20 5.32 9.25
C ALA A 195 -12.39 5.34 7.72
N ASP A 196 -13.48 4.75 7.22
CA ASP A 196 -13.73 4.56 5.77
C ASP A 196 -13.55 5.81 4.90
N ASN A 197 -13.66 7.01 5.48
CA ASN A 197 -13.50 8.29 4.79
C ASN A 197 -12.42 9.19 5.43
N ALA A 198 -11.74 8.76 6.48
CA ALA A 198 -10.66 9.51 7.11
C ALA A 198 -9.33 8.96 6.61
N GLU A 199 -8.51 9.86 6.09
CA GLU A 199 -7.28 9.50 5.38
C GLU A 199 -6.09 10.21 6.04
N TYR A 200 -4.98 9.48 6.12
CA TYR A 200 -3.71 10.08 6.48
C TYR A 200 -3.06 10.66 5.24
N VAL A 201 -2.89 11.99 5.21
CA VAL A 201 -2.19 12.68 4.13
C VAL A 201 -0.90 13.28 4.65
N VAL A 202 0.22 12.86 4.08
CA VAL A 202 1.51 13.48 4.35
C VAL A 202 1.75 14.60 3.35
N THR A 203 2.18 15.77 3.83
CA THR A 203 2.61 16.90 3.02
C THR A 203 4.07 17.18 3.33
N VAL A 204 4.86 17.36 2.29
CA VAL A 204 6.29 17.69 2.38
C VAL A 204 6.53 19.02 1.72
N ASP A 205 7.08 19.98 2.46
CA ASP A 205 7.45 21.30 2.02
C ASP A 205 8.98 21.42 1.96
N VAL A 206 9.52 21.72 0.80
CA VAL A 206 10.96 21.91 0.57
C VAL A 206 11.20 23.26 -0.08
N GLY A 207 11.63 24.25 0.69
CA GLY A 207 11.78 25.63 0.23
C GLY A 207 10.44 26.27 -0.13
N GLU A 208 10.22 26.56 -1.43
CA GLU A 208 8.96 27.13 -1.93
C GLU A 208 8.06 26.08 -2.61
N SER A 209 8.46 24.83 -2.64
CA SER A 209 7.75 23.74 -3.30
C SER A 209 7.12 22.81 -2.27
N SER A 210 5.90 22.39 -2.53
CA SER A 210 5.10 21.51 -1.66
C SER A 210 4.45 20.41 -2.48
N ASP A 211 4.42 19.20 -1.94
CA ASP A 211 3.64 18.10 -2.49
C ASP A 211 3.05 17.24 -1.38
N SER A 212 1.97 16.53 -1.69
CA SER A 212 1.27 15.71 -0.71
C SER A 212 0.92 14.34 -1.27
N MET A 213 0.98 13.32 -0.42
CA MET A 213 0.65 11.94 -0.73
C MET A 213 -0.31 11.36 0.29
N LEU A 214 -1.28 10.57 -0.18
CA LEU A 214 -2.10 9.72 0.66
C LEU A 214 -1.29 8.49 1.10
N LEU A 215 -1.18 8.25 2.40
CA LEU A 215 -0.54 7.06 2.93
C LEU A 215 -1.44 5.83 2.77
N GLN A 216 -0.84 4.68 2.51
CA GLN A 216 -1.58 3.43 2.32
C GLN A 216 -2.27 3.00 3.62
N SER A 217 -3.59 2.96 3.63
CA SER A 217 -4.41 2.65 4.81
C SER A 217 -4.03 1.31 5.46
N ARG A 218 -3.70 0.29 4.68
CA ARG A 218 -3.29 -1.03 5.20
C ARG A 218 -2.05 -0.98 6.09
N HIS A 219 -1.12 -0.03 5.85
CA HIS A 219 0.06 0.18 6.68
C HIS A 219 -0.29 0.85 8.02
N LEU A 220 -1.47 1.44 8.10
CA LEU A 220 -1.95 2.24 9.23
C LEU A 220 -3.09 1.56 10.01
N GLN A 221 -3.59 0.43 9.51
CA GLN A 221 -4.62 -0.38 10.17
C GLN A 221 -3.97 -1.29 11.19
N ARG A 222 -3.77 -0.78 12.39
CA ARG A 222 -2.99 -1.43 13.46
C ARG A 222 -3.74 -1.62 14.76
N THR A 223 -4.86 -0.91 14.96
CA THR A 223 -5.67 -1.02 16.17
C THR A 223 -6.69 -2.15 16.02
N VAL A 224 -6.67 -3.14 16.94
CA VAL A 224 -7.67 -4.20 17.00
C VAL A 224 -9.00 -3.60 17.40
N GLU A 225 -10.03 -3.76 16.58
CA GLU A 225 -11.37 -3.20 16.78
C GLU A 225 -12.38 -4.29 17.13
N ASP A 226 -12.18 -5.52 16.62
CA ASP A 226 -13.07 -6.64 16.85
C ASP A 226 -12.32 -7.95 17.09
N VAL A 227 -12.92 -8.84 17.87
CA VAL A 227 -12.40 -10.16 18.22
C VAL A 227 -13.50 -11.19 18.09
N LYS A 228 -13.18 -12.35 17.52
CA LYS A 228 -14.10 -13.47 17.40
C LYS A 228 -13.40 -14.78 17.76
N GLY A 229 -14.13 -15.70 18.38
CA GLY A 229 -13.65 -17.03 18.69
C GLY A 229 -14.71 -18.09 18.40
N GLU A 230 -14.30 -19.19 17.81
CA GLU A 230 -15.18 -20.32 17.50
C GLU A 230 -14.48 -21.66 17.78
N THR A 231 -15.29 -22.67 18.06
CA THR A 231 -14.81 -24.05 18.17
C THR A 231 -15.59 -24.95 17.23
N SER A 232 -14.93 -26.00 16.77
CA SER A 232 -15.55 -27.06 15.97
C SER A 232 -15.22 -28.41 16.57
N GLY A 233 -16.24 -29.25 16.78
CA GLY A 233 -16.03 -30.63 17.27
C GLY A 233 -15.28 -31.49 16.25
N ALA A 234 -14.25 -32.19 16.70
CA ALA A 234 -13.61 -33.22 15.92
C ALA A 234 -14.35 -34.55 16.17
N MET A 235 -14.86 -35.14 15.08
CA MET A 235 -15.65 -36.36 15.15
C MET A 235 -14.75 -37.60 15.04
N GLY A 236 -15.00 -38.55 15.91
CA GLY A 236 -14.46 -39.91 15.82
C GLY A 236 -15.51 -40.91 15.38
N TYR A 237 -15.08 -42.05 14.85
CA TYR A 237 -15.94 -43.12 14.37
C TYR A 237 -15.35 -44.48 14.73
N GLY A 238 -16.20 -45.47 14.97
CA GLY A 238 -15.82 -46.85 15.18
C GLY A 238 -14.90 -47.05 16.39
N ASN A 239 -13.63 -47.36 16.14
CA ASN A 239 -12.67 -47.64 17.23
C ASN A 239 -12.24 -46.42 18.05
N ASP A 240 -12.53 -45.23 17.55
CA ASP A 240 -12.21 -43.97 18.26
C ASP A 240 -13.28 -43.65 19.31
N CYS A 241 -14.44 -44.37 19.26
CA CYS A 241 -15.56 -44.15 20.14
C CYS A 241 -15.75 -45.38 21.07
N GLU A 242 -16.54 -45.19 22.14
CA GLU A 242 -17.04 -46.28 22.92
C GLU A 242 -17.88 -47.25 22.05
N SER A 243 -17.82 -48.54 22.34
CA SER A 243 -18.39 -49.58 21.49
C SER A 243 -19.90 -49.51 21.23
N SER A 244 -20.60 -48.66 21.95
CA SER A 244 -22.05 -48.39 21.79
C SER A 244 -22.36 -47.22 20.88
N LYS A 245 -21.37 -46.42 20.48
CA LYS A 245 -21.59 -45.20 19.73
C LYS A 245 -21.12 -45.34 18.29
N ASP A 246 -21.93 -44.88 17.36
CA ASP A 246 -21.59 -44.79 15.93
C ASP A 246 -20.60 -43.61 15.66
N SER A 247 -20.75 -42.53 16.40
CA SER A 247 -19.86 -41.37 16.35
C SER A 247 -19.72 -40.69 17.71
N CYS A 248 -18.57 -40.10 17.94
CA CYS A 248 -18.27 -39.38 19.19
C CYS A 248 -17.44 -38.13 18.95
N ILE A 249 -17.42 -37.24 19.94
CA ILE A 249 -16.52 -36.09 19.93
C ILE A 249 -15.17 -36.52 20.52
N ILE A 250 -14.14 -36.53 19.71
CA ILE A 250 -12.76 -36.89 20.12
C ILE A 250 -11.94 -35.68 20.54
N GLY A 251 -12.48 -34.46 20.36
CA GLY A 251 -11.86 -33.20 20.77
C GLY A 251 -12.48 -31.99 20.09
N VAL A 252 -11.82 -30.85 20.22
CA VAL A 252 -12.25 -29.59 19.57
C VAL A 252 -11.10 -28.90 18.87
N ALA A 253 -11.38 -28.36 17.68
CA ALA A 253 -10.54 -27.38 17.02
C ALA A 253 -10.94 -25.99 17.46
N LEU A 254 -9.94 -25.18 17.77
CA LEU A 254 -10.11 -23.79 18.25
C LEU A 254 -9.67 -22.83 17.15
N LYS A 255 -10.45 -21.78 16.95
CA LYS A 255 -10.15 -20.71 16.01
C LYS A 255 -10.40 -19.37 16.66
N SER A 256 -9.59 -18.38 16.32
CA SER A 256 -9.82 -17.00 16.72
C SER A 256 -9.51 -16.02 15.59
N TRP A 257 -10.11 -14.86 15.67
CA TRP A 257 -9.89 -13.74 14.77
C TRP A 257 -9.73 -12.49 15.61
N SER A 258 -8.75 -11.64 15.25
CA SER A 258 -8.56 -10.33 15.83
C SER A 258 -8.21 -9.38 14.71
N GLY A 259 -8.97 -8.29 14.57
CA GLY A 259 -8.76 -7.41 13.43
C GLY A 259 -9.64 -6.18 13.41
N LEU A 260 -9.90 -5.71 12.21
CA LEU A 260 -10.79 -4.58 11.94
C LEU A 260 -12.25 -4.96 12.22
N ASP A 261 -13.05 -3.97 12.63
CA ASP A 261 -14.47 -4.17 12.87
C ASP A 261 -15.17 -4.79 11.65
N ALA A 262 -15.91 -5.84 11.91
CA ALA A 262 -16.62 -6.58 10.88
C ALA A 262 -18.11 -6.25 10.90
N LEU A 263 -18.70 -6.14 9.71
CA LEU A 263 -20.14 -5.96 9.58
C LEU A 263 -20.87 -7.28 9.80
N GLY A 264 -21.67 -7.36 10.87
CA GLY A 264 -22.54 -8.49 11.18
C GLY A 264 -21.78 -9.71 11.69
N ASP A 265 -22.11 -10.91 11.17
CA ASP A 265 -21.55 -12.18 11.63
C ASP A 265 -20.22 -12.55 10.94
N ASN A 266 -19.66 -11.67 10.10
CA ASN A 266 -18.40 -11.91 9.44
C ASN A 266 -17.24 -11.91 10.46
N PRO A 267 -16.15 -12.63 10.19
CA PRO A 267 -14.94 -12.49 11.00
C PRO A 267 -14.32 -11.10 10.82
N PRO A 268 -13.58 -10.60 11.84
CA PRO A 268 -12.81 -9.37 11.76
C PRO A 268 -11.92 -9.31 10.51
N GLY A 269 -11.73 -8.10 9.96
CA GLY A 269 -10.88 -7.88 8.81
C GLY A 269 -9.39 -8.05 9.12
N PRO A 270 -8.54 -8.32 8.11
CA PRO A 270 -7.10 -8.55 8.32
C PRO A 270 -6.35 -7.27 8.69
N MET A 271 -5.34 -7.42 9.54
CA MET A 271 -4.38 -6.36 9.94
C MET A 271 -2.95 -6.90 9.91
N PRO A 272 -2.31 -6.93 8.73
CA PRO A 272 -1.01 -7.60 8.55
C PRO A 272 0.15 -6.97 9.33
N TYR A 273 -0.01 -5.76 9.84
CA TYR A 273 1.06 -5.04 10.55
C TYR A 273 0.73 -4.69 12.00
N ALA A 274 -0.34 -5.29 12.56
CA ALA A 274 -0.72 -5.06 13.95
C ALA A 274 0.08 -5.94 14.91
N ASP A 275 0.31 -5.39 16.11
CA ASP A 275 0.96 -6.06 17.22
C ASP A 275 -0.04 -6.20 18.38
N TYR A 276 -0.30 -7.44 18.81
CA TYR A 276 -1.26 -7.71 19.89
C TYR A 276 -0.97 -9.07 20.54
N THR A 277 -1.63 -9.36 21.66
CA THR A 277 -1.59 -10.66 22.32
C THR A 277 -2.98 -11.25 22.38
N VAL A 278 -3.07 -12.59 22.26
CA VAL A 278 -4.32 -13.33 22.32
C VAL A 278 -4.23 -14.41 23.38
N GLN A 279 -5.22 -14.46 24.28
CA GLN A 279 -5.43 -15.50 25.24
C GLN A 279 -6.77 -16.19 24.96
N ALA A 280 -6.72 -17.48 24.63
CA ALA A 280 -7.90 -18.31 24.37
C ALA A 280 -8.11 -19.34 25.47
N LYS A 281 -9.35 -19.47 25.96
CA LYS A 281 -9.73 -20.43 27.01
C LYS A 281 -11.11 -21.01 26.74
N MET A 282 -11.27 -22.30 27.01
CA MET A 282 -12.56 -22.97 27.04
C MET A 282 -12.94 -23.31 28.49
N TYR A 283 -14.19 -23.15 28.81
CA TYR A 283 -14.74 -23.34 30.16
C TYR A 283 -15.95 -24.29 30.13
N TYR A 284 -16.09 -25.06 31.22
CA TYR A 284 -17.31 -25.74 31.58
C TYR A 284 -17.84 -25.12 32.91
N GLY A 285 -18.96 -24.43 32.83
CA GLY A 285 -19.39 -23.60 33.96
C GLY A 285 -18.33 -22.53 34.30
N SER A 286 -17.75 -22.60 35.51
CA SER A 286 -16.65 -21.72 35.93
C SER A 286 -15.27 -22.37 35.87
N SER A 287 -15.19 -23.62 35.48
CA SER A 287 -13.93 -24.37 35.41
C SER A 287 -13.27 -24.23 34.06
N VAL A 288 -11.98 -23.90 34.06
CA VAL A 288 -11.19 -23.87 32.82
C VAL A 288 -10.96 -25.30 32.35
N VAL A 289 -11.40 -25.62 31.15
CA VAL A 289 -11.26 -26.90 30.49
C VAL A 289 -9.98 -26.95 29.64
N ILE A 290 -9.80 -25.95 28.82
CA ILE A 290 -8.62 -25.74 27.98
C ILE A 290 -8.10 -24.33 28.24
N SER A 291 -6.79 -24.21 28.53
CA SER A 291 -6.11 -22.91 28.59
C SER A 291 -5.01 -22.91 27.52
N TYR A 292 -5.29 -22.25 26.40
CA TYR A 292 -4.32 -22.12 25.33
C TYR A 292 -3.14 -21.23 25.77
N PRO A 293 -1.89 -21.50 25.33
CA PRO A 293 -0.75 -20.62 25.58
C PRO A 293 -1.04 -19.19 25.10
N LEU A 294 -0.42 -18.21 25.75
CA LEU A 294 -0.49 -16.82 25.27
C LEU A 294 0.15 -16.76 23.88
N VAL A 295 -0.59 -16.26 22.91
CA VAL A 295 -0.11 -16.01 21.55
C VAL A 295 0.27 -14.55 21.43
N THR A 296 1.48 -14.29 20.93
CA THR A 296 1.96 -12.94 20.61
C THR A 296 1.99 -12.79 19.10
N VAL A 297 1.35 -11.75 18.59
CA VAL A 297 1.34 -11.39 17.17
C VAL A 297 2.15 -10.11 16.98
N VAL A 298 3.15 -10.20 16.10
CA VAL A 298 4.00 -9.06 15.71
C VAL A 298 4.14 -9.08 14.19
N ASN A 299 3.79 -7.98 13.53
CA ASN A 299 3.86 -7.86 12.07
C ASN A 299 3.22 -9.04 11.33
N GLY A 300 2.03 -9.44 11.76
CA GLY A 300 1.30 -10.55 11.16
C GLY A 300 1.89 -11.94 11.42
N VAL A 301 2.92 -12.06 12.25
CA VAL A 301 3.47 -13.34 12.69
C VAL A 301 3.01 -13.64 14.11
N ALA A 302 2.24 -14.70 14.27
CA ALA A 302 1.84 -15.21 15.57
C ALA A 302 2.87 -16.22 16.09
N GLU A 303 3.25 -16.08 17.34
CA GLU A 303 4.16 -17.00 18.04
C GLU A 303 3.57 -17.40 19.38
N TRP A 304 3.74 -18.67 19.76
CA TRP A 304 3.37 -19.19 21.08
C TRP A 304 4.41 -20.19 21.57
N ASP A 305 4.60 -20.22 22.88
CA ASP A 305 5.49 -21.15 23.52
C ASP A 305 4.79 -22.46 23.87
N SER A 306 5.51 -23.55 23.86
CA SER A 306 5.01 -24.90 24.13
C SER A 306 4.52 -25.15 25.56
N GLY A 307 4.64 -24.18 26.45
CA GLY A 307 4.11 -24.12 27.82
C GLY A 307 4.12 -25.45 28.59
N ASN A 308 3.21 -26.35 28.29
CA ASN A 308 3.01 -27.64 28.98
C ASN A 308 2.96 -28.84 28.05
N GLY A 309 3.36 -28.71 26.80
CA GLY A 309 3.45 -29.87 25.89
C GLY A 309 2.18 -30.29 25.15
N GLU A 310 0.99 -29.86 25.59
CA GLU A 310 -0.30 -30.21 24.97
C GLU A 310 -0.52 -29.53 23.63
N PHE A 311 0.04 -28.31 23.45
CA PHE A 311 -0.16 -27.53 22.24
C PHE A 311 1.07 -27.43 21.34
N GLY A 312 2.24 -27.82 21.83
CA GLY A 312 3.52 -27.56 21.16
C GLY A 312 3.79 -26.03 21.03
N GLY A 313 5.04 -25.65 20.88
CA GLY A 313 5.39 -24.29 20.46
C GLY A 313 5.22 -24.15 18.94
N GLY A 314 4.98 -22.95 18.44
CA GLY A 314 4.81 -22.74 17.02
C GLY A 314 4.77 -21.29 16.60
N SER A 315 4.72 -21.10 15.29
CA SER A 315 4.46 -19.82 14.66
C SER A 315 3.53 -20.02 13.47
N ALA A 316 2.75 -18.99 13.15
CA ALA A 316 1.87 -18.96 12.00
C ALA A 316 1.81 -17.54 11.41
N LEU A 317 1.63 -17.44 10.10
CA LEU A 317 1.30 -16.17 9.45
C LEU A 317 -0.17 -15.87 9.69
N VAL A 318 -0.44 -14.64 10.10
CA VAL A 318 -1.79 -14.12 10.31
C VAL A 318 -2.00 -13.01 9.29
N ALA A 319 -3.19 -12.97 8.67
CA ALA A 319 -3.63 -11.84 7.88
C ALA A 319 -3.07 -11.66 6.45
N GLU A 320 -2.44 -12.64 5.83
CA GLU A 320 -2.26 -12.58 4.38
C GLU A 320 -3.60 -12.76 3.63
N ASP A 321 -4.43 -13.75 4.11
CA ASP A 321 -5.72 -14.10 3.51
C ASP A 321 -6.92 -13.90 4.47
N GLY A 322 -6.72 -13.20 5.59
CA GLY A 322 -7.73 -12.99 6.63
C GLY A 322 -7.10 -12.75 7.99
N SER A 323 -7.92 -12.52 9.01
CA SER A 323 -7.46 -12.29 10.38
C SER A 323 -7.49 -13.56 11.26
N GLU A 324 -7.66 -14.75 10.67
CA GLU A 324 -7.71 -16.00 11.41
C GLU A 324 -6.34 -16.32 12.03
N LEU A 325 -6.35 -16.45 13.34
CA LEU A 325 -5.25 -16.98 14.10
C LEU A 325 -5.53 -18.46 14.38
N PRO A 326 -4.79 -19.41 13.78
CA PRO A 326 -4.94 -20.80 14.08
C PRO A 326 -4.47 -21.06 15.51
N LEU A 327 -5.28 -21.80 16.28
CA LEU A 327 -4.94 -22.30 17.62
C LEU A 327 -4.78 -23.83 17.52
N PRO A 328 -3.69 -24.34 16.96
CA PRO A 328 -3.55 -25.74 16.65
C PRO A 328 -3.47 -26.56 17.93
N GLY A 329 -4.24 -27.66 17.96
CA GLY A 329 -4.11 -28.70 18.99
C GLY A 329 -2.93 -29.63 18.72
N SER A 330 -2.90 -30.74 19.42
CA SER A 330 -1.83 -31.77 19.33
C SER A 330 -2.05 -32.80 18.22
N VAL A 331 -3.30 -33.01 17.77
CA VAL A 331 -3.68 -34.05 16.81
C VAL A 331 -4.26 -33.47 15.54
N GLU A 332 -3.87 -34.02 14.38
CA GLU A 332 -4.38 -33.57 13.08
C GLU A 332 -5.77 -34.17 12.80
N SER A 333 -6.68 -33.34 12.29
CA SER A 333 -7.98 -33.77 11.78
C SER A 333 -8.05 -33.54 10.28
N PHE A 334 -8.24 -34.58 9.49
CA PHE A 334 -8.45 -34.47 8.04
C PHE A 334 -9.79 -33.83 7.69
N GLU A 335 -10.82 -34.04 8.52
CA GLU A 335 -12.15 -33.47 8.27
C GLU A 335 -12.21 -31.96 8.50
N LEU A 336 -11.52 -31.50 9.55
CA LEU A 336 -11.49 -30.08 9.91
C LEU A 336 -10.36 -29.32 9.20
N ASN A 337 -9.47 -30.03 8.50
CA ASN A 337 -8.26 -29.48 7.87
C ASN A 337 -7.41 -28.61 8.82
N THR A 338 -7.41 -29.00 10.10
CA THR A 338 -6.66 -28.31 11.18
C THR A 338 -6.36 -29.33 12.29
N LYS A 339 -5.56 -28.90 13.28
CA LYS A 339 -5.32 -29.69 14.48
C LYS A 339 -6.40 -29.39 15.54
N TYR A 340 -6.69 -30.40 16.36
CA TYR A 340 -7.64 -30.27 17.45
C TYR A 340 -6.99 -30.61 18.80
N VAL A 341 -7.61 -30.18 19.89
CA VAL A 341 -7.28 -30.53 21.28
C VAL A 341 -8.09 -31.77 21.64
N PRO A 342 -7.44 -32.93 21.88
CA PRO A 342 -8.14 -34.17 22.24
C PRO A 342 -8.94 -33.99 23.51
N ILE A 343 -10.07 -34.72 23.59
CA ILE A 343 -10.92 -34.73 24.79
C ILE A 343 -10.20 -35.24 26.04
N ASP A 344 -9.23 -36.14 25.85
CA ASP A 344 -8.38 -36.66 26.92
C ASP A 344 -7.47 -35.61 27.57
N ASP A 345 -7.21 -34.51 26.87
CA ASP A 345 -6.42 -33.38 27.35
C ASP A 345 -7.29 -32.32 28.06
N TRP A 346 -8.63 -32.55 28.08
CA TRP A 346 -9.54 -31.62 28.78
C TRP A 346 -9.53 -31.89 30.29
N SER A 347 -9.54 -30.85 31.10
CA SER A 347 -9.66 -31.01 32.55
C SER A 347 -11.04 -31.52 33.00
N VAL A 348 -12.09 -31.26 32.19
CA VAL A 348 -13.48 -31.72 32.36
C VAL A 348 -14.04 -32.06 31.00
N SER A 349 -14.65 -33.23 30.83
CA SER A 349 -15.26 -33.71 29.58
C SER A 349 -16.72 -34.16 29.76
N ASP A 350 -17.43 -33.61 30.74
CA ASP A 350 -18.84 -33.88 31.00
C ASP A 350 -19.76 -33.29 29.92
N TYR A 351 -20.88 -33.94 29.64
CA TYR A 351 -21.94 -33.38 28.80
C TYR A 351 -22.51 -32.12 29.44
N GLY A 352 -22.85 -31.15 28.60
CA GLY A 352 -23.42 -29.89 29.03
C GLY A 352 -22.89 -28.69 28.27
N CYS A 353 -23.01 -27.54 28.90
CA CYS A 353 -22.71 -26.30 28.24
C CYS A 353 -21.28 -25.81 28.50
N TYR A 354 -20.61 -25.53 27.41
CA TYR A 354 -19.25 -24.96 27.36
C TYR A 354 -19.27 -23.55 26.80
N HIS A 355 -18.31 -22.73 27.21
CA HIS A 355 -18.08 -21.47 26.53
C HIS A 355 -16.60 -21.30 26.20
N PHE A 356 -16.37 -20.72 25.02
CA PHE A 356 -15.04 -20.41 24.52
C PHE A 356 -14.83 -18.90 24.51
N THR A 357 -13.80 -18.44 25.21
CA THR A 357 -13.48 -17.03 25.37
C THR A 357 -12.14 -16.73 24.72
N VAL A 358 -12.10 -15.72 23.88
CA VAL A 358 -10.90 -15.15 23.28
C VAL A 358 -10.75 -13.72 23.78
N GLU A 359 -9.61 -13.42 24.36
CA GLU A 359 -9.24 -12.11 24.87
C GLU A 359 -8.06 -11.58 24.08
N THR A 360 -8.20 -10.43 23.44
CA THR A 360 -7.12 -9.76 22.71
C THR A 360 -6.76 -8.46 23.42
N THR A 361 -5.46 -8.29 23.69
CA THR A 361 -4.92 -7.10 24.32
C THR A 361 -3.85 -6.49 23.44
N GLN A 362 -3.94 -5.17 23.28
CA GLN A 362 -3.00 -4.38 22.50
C GLN A 362 -2.58 -3.16 23.31
N ASN A 363 -1.28 -2.81 23.28
CA ASN A 363 -0.73 -1.71 24.05
C ASN A 363 -0.52 -0.46 23.18
N SER A 364 -0.28 0.67 23.87
CA SER A 364 0.16 1.91 23.21
C SER A 364 1.40 1.67 22.34
N PRO A 365 1.51 2.32 21.15
CA PRO A 365 0.68 3.42 20.67
C PRO A 365 -0.59 2.96 19.94
N TRP A 366 -0.76 1.65 19.72
CA TRP A 366 -1.84 1.11 18.88
C TRP A 366 -3.20 1.06 19.59
N SER A 367 -3.20 1.00 20.91
CA SER A 367 -4.41 0.94 21.77
C SER A 367 -4.13 1.60 23.12
N ASP A 368 -5.18 1.81 23.90
CA ASP A 368 -5.13 2.30 25.28
C ASP A 368 -4.79 1.19 26.30
N GLY A 369 -4.53 -0.02 25.84
CA GLY A 369 -4.26 -1.20 26.68
C GLY A 369 -5.55 -1.93 27.13
N SER A 370 -6.71 -1.57 26.59
CA SER A 370 -7.96 -2.28 26.87
C SER A 370 -7.92 -3.68 26.25
N THR A 371 -8.63 -4.62 26.89
CA THR A 371 -8.81 -5.97 26.37
C THR A 371 -10.17 -6.09 25.71
N ILE A 372 -10.19 -6.55 24.48
CA ILE A 372 -11.40 -6.89 23.74
C ILE A 372 -11.65 -8.38 23.92
N THR A 373 -12.88 -8.75 24.29
CA THR A 373 -13.25 -10.13 24.62
C THR A 373 -14.44 -10.58 23.79
N HIS A 374 -14.34 -11.77 23.23
CA HIS A 374 -15.45 -12.48 22.60
C HIS A 374 -15.72 -13.80 23.32
N THR A 375 -16.99 -14.15 23.49
CA THR A 375 -17.40 -15.43 24.08
C THR A 375 -18.43 -16.11 23.18
N SER A 376 -18.17 -17.36 22.83
CA SER A 376 -19.09 -18.25 22.11
C SER A 376 -19.47 -19.43 22.98
N TYR A 377 -20.68 -19.95 22.79
CA TYR A 377 -21.26 -21.01 23.62
C TYR A 377 -21.54 -22.26 22.80
N TYR A 378 -21.32 -23.41 23.42
CA TYR A 378 -21.46 -24.72 22.78
C TYR A 378 -22.12 -25.70 23.75
N GLU A 379 -22.92 -26.58 23.18
CA GLU A 379 -23.54 -27.68 23.93
C GLU A 379 -22.92 -28.99 23.48
N PHE A 380 -22.33 -29.72 24.43
CA PHE A 380 -21.86 -31.09 24.26
C PHE A 380 -22.94 -32.03 24.74
N THR A 381 -23.55 -32.80 23.85
CA THR A 381 -24.68 -33.66 24.14
C THR A 381 -24.45 -35.06 23.64
N GLU A 382 -25.10 -36.03 24.31
CA GLU A 382 -25.23 -37.40 23.88
C GLU A 382 -26.62 -37.62 23.29
N GLU A 383 -26.68 -38.21 22.11
CA GLU A 383 -27.90 -38.66 21.48
C GLU A 383 -28.19 -40.10 21.88
N VAL A 384 -29.42 -40.40 22.24
CA VAL A 384 -29.88 -41.70 22.72
C VAL A 384 -31.00 -42.22 21.80
N ASP A 385 -30.85 -43.41 21.25
CA ASP A 385 -31.87 -44.03 20.40
C ASP A 385 -32.61 -45.14 21.16
N GLY A 386 -33.88 -45.32 20.85
CA GLY A 386 -34.70 -46.45 21.30
C GLY A 386 -35.29 -46.36 22.70
N GLY A 387 -35.16 -45.24 23.42
CA GLY A 387 -35.75 -45.04 24.76
C GLY A 387 -37.28 -44.97 24.70
N THR A 388 -37.95 -45.90 25.39
CA THR A 388 -39.40 -45.91 25.56
C THR A 388 -39.80 -46.26 26.99
N GLY A 389 -40.49 -45.32 27.63
CA GLY A 389 -40.97 -45.52 29.01
C GLY A 389 -39.85 -45.50 30.06
N ASP A 390 -39.62 -46.63 30.74
CA ASP A 390 -38.60 -46.73 31.78
C ASP A 390 -37.20 -47.18 31.22
N ASP A 391 -37.09 -47.34 29.91
CA ASP A 391 -35.83 -47.67 29.22
C ASP A 391 -35.16 -46.39 28.78
N PRO A 392 -33.96 -46.02 29.30
CA PRO A 392 -33.27 -44.79 28.93
C PRO A 392 -32.75 -44.77 27.49
N GLY A 393 -32.86 -45.93 26.75
CA GLY A 393 -32.27 -46.09 25.43
C GLY A 393 -30.77 -46.32 25.46
N GLU A 394 -30.18 -46.61 24.29
CA GLU A 394 -28.75 -46.76 24.13
C GLU A 394 -28.11 -45.49 23.52
N PRO A 395 -26.99 -45.01 24.06
CA PRO A 395 -26.29 -43.86 23.46
C PRO A 395 -25.76 -44.24 22.07
N THR A 396 -26.09 -43.45 21.06
CA THR A 396 -25.75 -43.71 19.67
C THR A 396 -24.74 -42.74 19.06
N SER A 397 -24.76 -41.50 19.50
CA SER A 397 -23.85 -40.49 18.97
C SER A 397 -23.64 -39.32 19.94
N GLU A 398 -22.60 -38.55 19.70
CA GLU A 398 -22.33 -37.33 20.41
C GLU A 398 -22.36 -36.16 19.44
N SER A 399 -22.71 -34.99 19.95
CA SER A 399 -22.72 -33.76 19.17
C SER A 399 -22.10 -32.58 19.92
N TRP A 400 -21.45 -31.70 19.14
CA TRP A 400 -20.90 -30.42 19.60
C TRP A 400 -21.57 -29.31 18.80
N THR A 401 -22.49 -28.60 19.41
CA THR A 401 -23.37 -27.65 18.71
C THR A 401 -23.21 -26.24 19.26
N LYS A 402 -23.04 -25.23 18.39
CA LYS A 402 -23.03 -23.82 18.81
C LYS A 402 -24.44 -23.40 19.26
N VAL A 403 -24.51 -22.78 20.43
CA VAL A 403 -25.74 -22.24 21.03
C VAL A 403 -25.61 -20.75 21.35
N SER A 404 -26.71 -20.07 21.60
CA SER A 404 -26.71 -18.63 21.86
C SER A 404 -26.28 -18.27 23.29
N SER A 405 -26.44 -19.17 24.22
CA SER A 405 -26.07 -18.99 25.64
C SER A 405 -26.12 -20.30 26.39
N CYS A 406 -25.45 -20.39 27.47
CA CYS A 406 -25.60 -21.45 28.49
C CYS A 406 -26.65 -21.15 29.54
#